data_4488d65978b7d3efddb7923c5af45107
#
_entry.id   4488d65978b7d3efddb7923c5af45107
#
_cell.length_a   1.000
_cell.length_b   1.000
_cell.length_c   1.000
_cell.angle_alpha   90.00
_cell.angle_beta   90.00
_cell.angle_gamma   90.00
#
_symmetry.space_group_name_H-M   'P 1'
#
loop_
_entity.id
_entity.type
_entity.pdbx_description
1 polymer ?
#
loop_
_entity_poly.entity_id
_entity_poly.type
_entity_poly.pdbx_seq_one_letter_code
_entity_poly.pdbx_strand_id
1 'polypeptide(L)'
;MEYVAIDFQTANRWHKSACSVALVTVKDGKIIDTFYSMIRPGILHFDKENTALHGITKEMVKDAPYFDELWPLIKEKINGKTLVAHYAKFDLDVLEEELAGNELAFPSCPVFCTCVLSQAMFPEMPHHRLQDVTDKIGFNLEQRYNAMAHARACVAIVEYAMKATGAEFLQDVADAYQFHLGYIGKDVVTECNFNSRRALSYEDINAAPVVQKPETYNDMDNITYLKYWGTSVAIMFIFNSINAEWARAIGSIGTCGLIYATYLRFMGTKKPLWYGCISLFFTAGVLGFFDVGRAPKK
;
A
#
# COMPACT_ATOMS: atom_id res chain seq x y z
N MET A 1 -18.55 -4.17 -22.64
CA MET A 1 -17.83 -3.65 -21.44
C MET A 1 -16.51 -4.39 -21.25
N GLU A 2 -15.43 -3.69 -20.84
CA GLU A 2 -14.12 -4.30 -20.54
C GLU A 2 -13.61 -3.83 -19.17
N TYR A 3 -13.12 -4.75 -18.33
CA TYR A 3 -12.53 -4.46 -17.03
C TYR A 3 -11.42 -5.45 -16.68
N VAL A 4 -10.61 -5.16 -15.67
CA VAL A 4 -9.52 -6.02 -15.22
C VAL A 4 -9.67 -6.28 -13.72
N ALA A 5 -9.85 -7.53 -13.33
CA ALA A 5 -9.73 -7.94 -11.94
C ALA A 5 -8.24 -8.08 -11.58
N ILE A 6 -7.86 -7.51 -10.43
CA ILE A 6 -6.48 -7.48 -9.93
C ILE A 6 -6.43 -7.98 -8.50
N ASP A 7 -5.35 -8.68 -8.16
CA ASP A 7 -5.03 -9.05 -6.78
C ASP A 7 -3.51 -9.09 -6.59
N PHE A 8 -3.04 -8.52 -5.50
CA PHE A 8 -1.66 -8.57 -5.07
C PHE A 8 -1.49 -9.46 -3.84
N GLN A 9 -0.34 -10.15 -3.75
CA GLN A 9 0.13 -10.71 -2.49
C GLN A 9 1.38 -9.95 -2.04
N THR A 10 1.53 -9.75 -0.72
CA THR A 10 2.67 -9.02 -0.15
C THR A 10 3.53 -9.91 0.72
N ALA A 11 4.85 -9.74 0.66
CA ALA A 11 5.81 -10.49 1.46
C ALA A 11 5.68 -10.24 2.97
N ASN A 12 5.22 -9.05 3.33
CA ASN A 12 5.08 -8.61 4.72
C ASN A 12 3.99 -7.53 4.83
N ARG A 13 3.79 -6.95 6.01
CA ARG A 13 2.78 -5.93 6.31
C ARG A 13 2.95 -4.57 5.60
N TRP A 14 4.10 -4.32 4.97
CA TRP A 14 4.32 -3.10 4.18
C TRP A 14 3.82 -3.30 2.76
N HIS A 15 3.03 -2.37 2.26
CA HIS A 15 2.44 -2.48 0.92
C HIS A 15 3.51 -2.50 -0.19
N LYS A 16 4.63 -1.79 0.00
CA LYS A 16 5.80 -1.85 -0.89
C LYS A 16 6.59 -3.16 -0.71
N SER A 17 5.89 -4.28 -0.76
CA SER A 17 6.48 -5.61 -0.67
C SER A 17 5.72 -6.62 -1.52
N ALA A 18 5.15 -6.16 -2.65
CA ALA A 18 4.46 -7.05 -3.57
C ALA A 18 5.34 -8.26 -3.92
N CYS A 19 4.80 -9.47 -3.74
CA CYS A 19 5.50 -10.73 -4.07
C CYS A 19 4.80 -11.56 -5.13
N SER A 20 3.57 -11.21 -5.49
CA SER A 20 2.91 -11.67 -6.73
C SER A 20 1.79 -10.71 -7.12
N VAL A 21 1.43 -10.76 -8.40
CA VAL A 21 0.28 -10.07 -8.99
C VAL A 21 -0.46 -10.97 -9.95
N ALA A 22 -1.78 -10.87 -9.95
CA ALA A 22 -2.63 -11.50 -10.95
C ALA A 22 -3.56 -10.47 -11.59
N LEU A 23 -3.77 -10.59 -12.88
CA LEU A 23 -4.74 -9.82 -13.65
C LEU A 23 -5.63 -10.77 -14.44
N VAL A 24 -6.93 -10.51 -14.43
CA VAL A 24 -7.90 -11.22 -15.26
C VAL A 24 -8.68 -10.19 -16.06
N THR A 25 -8.45 -10.13 -17.35
CA THR A 25 -9.17 -9.22 -18.25
C THR A 25 -10.45 -9.85 -18.73
N VAL A 26 -11.54 -9.16 -18.49
CA VAL A 26 -12.88 -9.56 -18.94
C VAL A 26 -13.38 -8.58 -19.99
N LYS A 27 -13.93 -9.09 -21.08
CA LYS A 27 -14.60 -8.32 -22.11
C LYS A 27 -15.91 -9.00 -22.49
N ASP A 28 -17.00 -8.23 -22.45
CA ASP A 28 -18.35 -8.68 -22.80
C ASP A 28 -18.75 -9.99 -22.10
N GLY A 29 -18.47 -10.04 -20.77
CA GLY A 29 -18.76 -11.19 -19.91
C GLY A 29 -17.86 -12.40 -20.14
N LYS A 30 -16.77 -12.29 -20.88
CA LYS A 30 -15.82 -13.39 -21.11
C LYS A 30 -14.41 -13.01 -20.68
N ILE A 31 -13.74 -13.92 -20.00
CA ILE A 31 -12.31 -13.80 -19.74
C ILE A 31 -11.57 -13.92 -21.08
N ILE A 32 -10.87 -12.86 -21.49
CA ILE A 32 -10.12 -12.81 -22.74
C ILE A 32 -8.61 -12.88 -22.53
N ASP A 33 -8.13 -12.56 -21.33
CA ASP A 33 -6.70 -12.63 -21.00
C ASP A 33 -6.51 -12.85 -19.52
N THR A 34 -5.41 -13.51 -19.17
CA THR A 34 -4.96 -13.68 -17.77
C THR A 34 -3.46 -13.48 -17.70
N PHE A 35 -3.02 -12.76 -16.69
CA PHE A 35 -1.62 -12.53 -16.39
C PHE A 35 -1.32 -12.86 -14.94
N TYR A 36 -0.25 -13.59 -14.70
CA TYR A 36 0.27 -13.85 -13.35
C TYR A 36 1.77 -13.72 -13.35
N SER A 37 2.32 -13.07 -12.36
CA SER A 37 3.75 -13.05 -12.11
C SER A 37 4.05 -13.07 -10.62
N MET A 38 5.08 -13.81 -10.24
CA MET A 38 5.79 -13.54 -9.01
C MET A 38 6.55 -12.23 -9.17
N ILE A 39 6.74 -11.53 -8.06
CA ILE A 39 7.48 -10.26 -7.99
C ILE A 39 8.57 -10.43 -6.94
N ARG A 40 9.77 -9.98 -7.26
CA ARG A 40 10.84 -9.88 -6.28
C ARG A 40 10.68 -8.55 -5.52
N PRO A 41 10.34 -8.56 -4.22
CA PRO A 41 10.33 -7.34 -3.43
C PRO A 41 11.74 -6.73 -3.33
N GLY A 42 11.83 -5.40 -3.28
CA GLY A 42 13.12 -4.70 -3.15
C GLY A 42 13.88 -5.13 -1.88
N ILE A 43 13.15 -5.46 -0.81
CA ILE A 43 13.70 -6.06 0.42
C ILE A 43 13.11 -7.46 0.56
N LEU A 44 13.97 -8.48 0.53
CA LEU A 44 13.59 -9.91 0.67
C LEU A 44 13.32 -10.26 2.15
N HIS A 45 12.39 -9.53 2.76
CA HIS A 45 11.87 -9.81 4.09
C HIS A 45 10.44 -10.32 3.99
N PHE A 46 10.21 -11.54 4.49
CA PHE A 46 8.90 -12.20 4.49
C PHE A 46 8.43 -12.41 5.91
N ASP A 47 7.24 -11.91 6.24
CA ASP A 47 6.59 -12.21 7.50
C ASP A 47 6.05 -13.65 7.46
N LYS A 48 6.13 -14.34 8.61
CA LYS A 48 5.68 -15.74 8.71
C LYS A 48 4.18 -15.86 8.46
N GLU A 49 3.44 -14.88 8.91
CA GLU A 49 1.98 -14.79 8.74
C GLU A 49 1.60 -14.69 7.27
N ASN A 50 2.24 -13.80 6.52
CA ASN A 50 2.02 -13.64 5.08
C ASN A 50 2.39 -14.92 4.32
N THR A 51 3.58 -15.47 4.61
CA THR A 51 4.03 -16.74 4.00
C THR A 51 3.06 -17.89 4.33
N ALA A 52 2.56 -17.98 5.54
CA ALA A 52 1.59 -19.00 5.93
C ALA A 52 0.24 -18.86 5.19
N LEU A 53 -0.15 -17.61 4.83
CA LEU A 53 -1.37 -17.35 4.07
C LEU A 53 -1.25 -17.78 2.61
N HIS A 54 -0.27 -17.26 1.87
CA HIS A 54 -0.19 -17.44 0.40
C HIS A 54 0.86 -18.46 -0.06
N GLY A 55 1.70 -18.97 0.86
CA GLY A 55 2.71 -19.99 0.56
C GLY A 55 3.93 -19.49 -0.22
N ILE A 56 3.98 -18.20 -0.61
CA ILE A 56 5.11 -17.64 -1.34
C ILE A 56 6.25 -17.38 -0.37
N THR A 57 7.45 -17.89 -0.70
CA THR A 57 8.67 -17.72 0.09
C THR A 57 9.68 -16.84 -0.63
N LYS A 58 10.67 -16.32 0.10
CA LYS A 58 11.77 -15.55 -0.49
C LYS A 58 12.58 -16.33 -1.53
N GLU A 59 12.67 -17.65 -1.37
CA GLU A 59 13.36 -18.54 -2.32
C GLU A 59 12.62 -18.61 -3.66
N MET A 60 11.27 -18.56 -3.63
CA MET A 60 10.45 -18.63 -4.84
C MET A 60 10.54 -17.35 -5.68
N VAL A 61 10.75 -16.20 -5.03
CA VAL A 61 10.79 -14.90 -5.71
C VAL A 61 12.20 -14.37 -5.97
N LYS A 62 13.25 -15.05 -5.52
CA LYS A 62 14.64 -14.56 -5.61
C LYS A 62 15.09 -14.22 -7.04
N ASP A 63 14.59 -14.97 -8.02
CA ASP A 63 14.91 -14.83 -9.43
C ASP A 63 13.70 -14.26 -10.23
N ALA A 64 12.65 -13.82 -9.55
CA ALA A 64 11.51 -13.16 -10.18
C ALA A 64 11.87 -11.72 -10.57
N PRO A 65 11.16 -11.14 -11.56
CA PRO A 65 11.35 -9.73 -11.93
C PRO A 65 10.97 -8.80 -10.78
N TYR A 66 11.56 -7.61 -10.76
CA TYR A 66 11.12 -6.53 -9.89
C TYR A 66 9.82 -5.90 -10.41
N PHE A 67 9.14 -5.14 -9.56
CA PHE A 67 7.87 -4.51 -9.93
C PHE A 67 8.01 -3.53 -11.11
N ASP A 68 9.06 -2.72 -11.13
CA ASP A 68 9.36 -1.75 -12.19
C ASP A 68 9.60 -2.42 -13.56
N GLU A 69 10.18 -3.61 -13.57
CA GLU A 69 10.37 -4.41 -14.80
C GLU A 69 9.02 -4.93 -15.34
N LEU A 70 8.06 -5.23 -14.47
CA LEU A 70 6.72 -5.70 -14.84
C LEU A 70 5.75 -4.55 -15.16
N TRP A 71 6.00 -3.36 -14.61
CA TRP A 71 5.06 -2.25 -14.68
C TRP A 71 4.63 -1.86 -16.10
N PRO A 72 5.51 -1.78 -17.12
CA PRO A 72 5.08 -1.47 -18.47
C PRO A 72 3.98 -2.41 -18.99
N LEU A 73 4.12 -3.71 -18.71
CA LEU A 73 3.14 -4.73 -19.12
C LEU A 73 1.86 -4.65 -18.30
N ILE A 74 1.96 -4.47 -16.97
CA ILE A 74 0.80 -4.30 -16.10
C ILE A 74 0.03 -3.06 -16.52
N LYS A 75 0.73 -1.93 -16.69
CA LYS A 75 0.11 -0.66 -17.10
C LYS A 75 -0.64 -0.76 -18.42
N GLU A 76 -0.07 -1.41 -19.43
CA GLU A 76 -0.73 -1.65 -20.72
C GLU A 76 -2.07 -2.38 -20.55
N LYS A 77 -2.09 -3.37 -19.65
CA LYS A 77 -3.30 -4.18 -19.40
C LYS A 77 -4.40 -3.42 -18.66
N ILE A 78 -4.04 -2.51 -17.74
CA ILE A 78 -5.00 -1.88 -16.83
C ILE A 78 -5.38 -0.44 -17.21
N ASN A 79 -4.49 0.31 -17.85
CA ASN A 79 -4.69 1.75 -18.07
C ASN A 79 -5.97 2.05 -18.87
N GLY A 80 -6.81 2.95 -18.32
CA GLY A 80 -8.09 3.33 -18.92
C GLY A 80 -9.22 2.32 -18.73
N LYS A 81 -8.98 1.19 -18.01
CA LYS A 81 -10.01 0.20 -17.71
C LYS A 81 -10.41 0.28 -16.24
N THR A 82 -11.62 -0.18 -15.92
CA THR A 82 -12.02 -0.32 -14.52
C THR A 82 -11.25 -1.45 -13.87
N LEU A 83 -10.53 -1.15 -12.77
CA LEU A 83 -9.93 -2.16 -11.90
C LEU A 83 -10.96 -2.73 -10.95
N VAL A 84 -10.99 -4.04 -10.82
CA VAL A 84 -11.88 -4.76 -9.89
C VAL A 84 -11.03 -5.51 -8.89
N ALA A 85 -11.25 -5.30 -7.60
CA ALA A 85 -10.57 -6.03 -6.54
C ALA A 85 -11.50 -6.30 -5.36
N HIS A 86 -11.14 -7.28 -4.51
CA HIS A 86 -11.87 -7.52 -3.27
C HIS A 86 -11.14 -6.87 -2.10
N TYR A 87 -11.81 -5.94 -1.39
CA TYR A 87 -11.14 -5.02 -0.48
C TYR A 87 -10.09 -4.17 -1.21
N ALA A 88 -10.54 -3.55 -2.30
CA ALA A 88 -9.71 -2.86 -3.29
C ALA A 88 -8.74 -1.82 -2.69
N LYS A 89 -9.02 -1.30 -1.48
CA LYS A 89 -8.09 -0.44 -0.75
C LYS A 89 -6.70 -1.07 -0.60
N PHE A 90 -6.62 -2.36 -0.28
CA PHE A 90 -5.34 -3.05 -0.12
C PHE A 90 -4.55 -3.05 -1.42
N ASP A 91 -5.19 -3.43 -2.53
CA ASP A 91 -4.51 -3.48 -3.84
C ASP A 91 -4.12 -2.09 -4.34
N LEU A 92 -4.94 -1.08 -4.04
CA LEU A 92 -4.62 0.32 -4.33
C LEU A 92 -3.41 0.80 -3.52
N ASP A 93 -3.35 0.49 -2.23
CA ASP A 93 -2.23 0.87 -1.37
C ASP A 93 -0.92 0.20 -1.84
N VAL A 94 -0.98 -1.08 -2.24
CA VAL A 94 0.17 -1.79 -2.82
C VAL A 94 0.61 -1.13 -4.11
N LEU A 95 -0.33 -0.88 -5.02
CA LEU A 95 -0.05 -0.26 -6.31
C LEU A 95 0.51 1.16 -6.15
N GLU A 96 -0.08 1.97 -5.26
CA GLU A 96 0.39 3.32 -4.97
C GLU A 96 1.81 3.31 -4.41
N GLU A 97 2.10 2.46 -3.42
CA GLU A 97 3.43 2.41 -2.81
C GLU A 97 4.51 1.85 -3.75
N GLU A 98 4.18 0.87 -4.57
CA GLU A 98 5.10 0.36 -5.59
C GLU A 98 5.38 1.41 -6.68
N LEU A 99 4.36 2.12 -7.14
CA LEU A 99 4.53 3.17 -8.15
C LEU A 99 5.34 4.36 -7.62
N ALA A 100 4.96 4.87 -6.45
CA ALA A 100 5.64 5.99 -5.84
C ALA A 100 7.09 5.64 -5.47
N GLY A 101 7.31 4.44 -4.95
CA GLY A 101 8.63 4.02 -4.51
C GLY A 101 9.61 3.66 -5.62
N ASN A 102 9.13 3.45 -6.85
CA ASN A 102 9.94 3.24 -8.05
C ASN A 102 9.85 4.42 -9.03
N GLU A 103 9.27 5.56 -8.62
CA GLU A 103 9.10 6.77 -9.45
C GLU A 103 8.39 6.50 -10.78
N LEU A 104 7.41 5.60 -10.76
CA LEU A 104 6.69 5.16 -11.95
C LEU A 104 5.43 5.99 -12.19
N ALA A 105 5.05 6.14 -13.46
CA ALA A 105 3.85 6.87 -13.83
C ALA A 105 2.58 6.09 -13.46
N PHE A 106 1.67 6.74 -12.72
CA PHE A 106 0.39 6.19 -12.33
C PHE A 106 -0.50 5.87 -13.54
N PRO A 107 -1.37 4.84 -13.45
CA PRO A 107 -2.41 4.59 -14.44
C PRO A 107 -3.56 5.58 -14.24
N SER A 108 -4.55 5.54 -15.11
CA SER A 108 -5.82 6.27 -14.98
C SER A 108 -6.96 5.24 -15.04
N CYS A 109 -7.45 4.83 -13.85
CA CYS A 109 -8.40 3.72 -13.75
C CYS A 109 -9.49 4.01 -12.73
N PRO A 110 -10.79 3.91 -13.10
CA PRO A 110 -11.85 3.70 -12.12
C PRO A 110 -11.59 2.41 -11.33
N VAL A 111 -12.08 2.36 -10.10
CA VAL A 111 -11.90 1.20 -9.22
C VAL A 111 -13.25 0.71 -8.72
N PHE A 112 -13.48 -0.59 -8.79
CA PHE A 112 -14.69 -1.26 -8.33
C PHE A 112 -14.33 -2.26 -7.23
N CYS A 113 -14.89 -2.09 -6.04
CA CYS A 113 -14.62 -2.94 -4.90
C CYS A 113 -15.72 -3.99 -4.70
N THR A 114 -15.41 -5.27 -4.92
CA THR A 114 -16.38 -6.36 -4.71
C THR A 114 -16.70 -6.60 -3.23
N CYS A 115 -15.86 -6.15 -2.29
CA CYS A 115 -16.19 -6.17 -0.87
C CYS A 115 -17.30 -5.15 -0.54
N VAL A 116 -17.19 -3.91 -1.04
CA VAL A 116 -18.24 -2.89 -0.90
C VAL A 116 -19.54 -3.35 -1.58
N LEU A 117 -19.43 -3.88 -2.80
CA LEU A 117 -20.58 -4.48 -3.49
C LEU A 117 -21.25 -5.57 -2.64
N SER A 118 -20.48 -6.50 -2.07
CA SER A 118 -21.03 -7.61 -1.29
C SER A 118 -21.74 -7.14 -0.01
N GLN A 119 -21.28 -6.05 0.61
CA GLN A 119 -21.96 -5.43 1.75
C GLN A 119 -23.34 -4.88 1.37
N ALA A 120 -23.49 -4.34 0.16
CA ALA A 120 -24.76 -3.89 -0.36
C ALA A 120 -25.67 -5.05 -0.79
N MET A 121 -25.09 -6.09 -1.42
CA MET A 121 -25.85 -7.26 -1.90
C MET A 121 -26.37 -8.14 -0.76
N PHE A 122 -25.58 -8.29 0.29
CA PHE A 122 -25.82 -9.27 1.37
C PHE A 122 -25.65 -8.62 2.74
N PRO A 123 -26.45 -7.60 3.08
CA PRO A 123 -26.28 -6.83 4.33
C PRO A 123 -26.46 -7.68 5.60
N GLU A 124 -27.08 -8.86 5.47
CA GLU A 124 -27.27 -9.80 6.56
C GLU A 124 -26.01 -10.63 6.90
N MET A 125 -25.01 -10.64 6.03
CA MET A 125 -23.79 -11.42 6.28
C MET A 125 -22.94 -10.76 7.37
N PRO A 126 -22.44 -11.53 8.35
CA PRO A 126 -21.60 -10.98 9.42
C PRO A 126 -20.20 -10.60 8.96
N HIS A 127 -19.73 -11.17 7.85
CA HIS A 127 -18.41 -10.95 7.27
C HIS A 127 -18.49 -10.95 5.74
N HIS A 128 -17.66 -10.13 5.11
CA HIS A 128 -17.57 -10.00 3.67
C HIS A 128 -16.14 -10.32 3.16
N ARG A 129 -15.49 -11.32 3.77
CA ARG A 129 -14.22 -11.85 3.24
C ARG A 129 -14.50 -12.55 1.91
N LEU A 130 -13.51 -12.56 1.03
CA LEU A 130 -13.67 -13.13 -0.30
C LEU A 130 -14.27 -14.54 -0.27
N GLN A 131 -13.79 -15.40 0.66
CA GLN A 131 -14.34 -16.76 0.84
C GLN A 131 -15.80 -16.75 1.23
N ASP A 132 -16.21 -15.89 2.18
CA ASP A 132 -17.62 -15.86 2.64
C ASP A 132 -18.56 -15.45 1.50
N VAL A 133 -18.11 -14.49 0.67
CA VAL A 133 -18.87 -14.00 -0.49
C VAL A 133 -18.92 -15.06 -1.59
N THR A 134 -17.80 -15.72 -1.90
CA THR A 134 -17.76 -16.78 -2.91
C THR A 134 -18.61 -17.98 -2.52
N ASP A 135 -18.59 -18.39 -1.24
CA ASP A 135 -19.45 -19.44 -0.72
C ASP A 135 -20.95 -19.05 -0.87
N LYS A 136 -21.29 -17.79 -0.57
CA LYS A 136 -22.67 -17.27 -0.69
C LYS A 136 -23.21 -17.31 -2.12
N ILE A 137 -22.37 -16.99 -3.12
CA ILE A 137 -22.77 -17.01 -4.53
C ILE A 137 -22.59 -18.38 -5.22
N GLY A 138 -22.04 -19.38 -4.48
CA GLY A 138 -21.82 -20.73 -5.00
C GLY A 138 -20.58 -20.86 -5.90
N PHE A 139 -19.62 -19.96 -5.79
CA PHE A 139 -18.34 -20.03 -6.51
C PHE A 139 -17.31 -20.79 -5.68
N ASN A 140 -16.72 -21.85 -6.26
CA ASN A 140 -15.68 -22.63 -5.57
C ASN A 140 -14.30 -21.92 -5.64
N LEU A 141 -13.86 -21.36 -4.51
CA LEU A 141 -12.52 -20.76 -4.37
C LEU A 141 -11.49 -21.83 -3.99
N GLU A 142 -10.94 -22.54 -5.00
CA GLU A 142 -10.09 -23.72 -4.80
C GLU A 142 -8.75 -23.40 -4.10
N GLN A 143 -8.18 -22.20 -4.30
CA GLN A 143 -6.91 -21.78 -3.74
C GLN A 143 -7.09 -20.47 -2.99
N ARG A 144 -7.42 -20.56 -1.71
CA ARG A 144 -7.86 -19.45 -0.85
C ARG A 144 -6.88 -18.26 -0.77
N TYR A 145 -5.61 -18.46 -1.11
CA TYR A 145 -4.55 -17.45 -0.95
C TYR A 145 -3.68 -17.34 -2.20
N ASN A 146 -4.27 -17.54 -3.37
CA ASN A 146 -3.59 -17.40 -4.64
C ASN A 146 -4.16 -16.19 -5.38
N ALA A 147 -3.30 -15.26 -5.79
CA ALA A 147 -3.71 -14.02 -6.45
C ALA A 147 -4.60 -14.27 -7.69
N MET A 148 -4.29 -15.30 -8.51
CA MET A 148 -5.10 -15.62 -9.68
C MET A 148 -6.50 -16.14 -9.28
N ALA A 149 -6.58 -16.97 -8.24
CA ALA A 149 -7.87 -17.45 -7.74
C ALA A 149 -8.71 -16.30 -7.19
N HIS A 150 -8.10 -15.35 -6.46
CA HIS A 150 -8.76 -14.15 -5.95
C HIS A 150 -9.26 -13.24 -7.08
N ALA A 151 -8.46 -12.96 -8.09
CA ALA A 151 -8.88 -12.17 -9.24
C ALA A 151 -10.05 -12.83 -9.99
N ARG A 152 -10.03 -14.17 -10.16
CA ARG A 152 -11.15 -14.92 -10.75
C ARG A 152 -12.42 -14.88 -9.88
N ALA A 153 -12.26 -14.93 -8.56
CA ALA A 153 -13.38 -14.80 -7.63
C ALA A 153 -14.04 -13.41 -7.74
N CYS A 154 -13.23 -12.35 -7.90
CA CYS A 154 -13.75 -11.00 -8.14
C CYS A 154 -14.59 -10.96 -9.42
N VAL A 155 -14.14 -11.61 -10.50
CA VAL A 155 -14.93 -11.74 -11.75
C VAL A 155 -16.26 -12.43 -11.48
N ALA A 156 -16.26 -13.56 -10.76
CA ALA A 156 -17.49 -14.30 -10.46
C ALA A 156 -18.49 -13.46 -9.63
N ILE A 157 -18.00 -12.66 -8.67
CA ILE A 157 -18.85 -11.77 -7.87
C ILE A 157 -19.48 -10.69 -8.76
N VAL A 158 -18.69 -10.08 -9.67
CA VAL A 158 -19.20 -9.10 -10.63
C VAL A 158 -20.25 -9.71 -11.55
N GLU A 159 -19.99 -10.90 -12.12
CA GLU A 159 -20.92 -11.59 -13.00
C GLU A 159 -22.24 -11.92 -12.28
N TYR A 160 -22.15 -12.35 -11.01
CA TYR A 160 -23.33 -12.59 -10.19
C TYR A 160 -24.16 -11.31 -10.02
N ALA A 161 -23.52 -10.19 -9.69
CA ALA A 161 -24.21 -8.91 -9.49
C ALA A 161 -24.82 -8.38 -10.80
N MET A 162 -24.11 -8.47 -11.91
CA MET A 162 -24.61 -8.07 -13.23
C MET A 162 -25.83 -8.89 -13.63
N LYS A 163 -25.79 -10.21 -13.39
CA LYS A 163 -26.94 -11.08 -13.65
C LYS A 163 -28.13 -10.73 -12.75
N ALA A 164 -27.89 -10.38 -11.50
CA ALA A 164 -28.96 -10.04 -10.53
C ALA A 164 -29.63 -8.69 -10.86
N THR A 165 -28.86 -7.73 -11.39
CA THR A 165 -29.35 -6.38 -11.70
C THR A 165 -29.81 -6.22 -13.17
N GLY A 166 -29.34 -7.08 -14.08
CA GLY A 166 -29.47 -6.89 -15.52
C GLY A 166 -28.57 -5.78 -16.09
N ALA A 167 -27.60 -5.31 -15.32
CA ALA A 167 -26.72 -4.24 -15.70
C ALA A 167 -25.74 -4.67 -16.82
N GLU A 168 -25.41 -3.74 -17.70
CA GLU A 168 -24.43 -3.95 -18.78
C GLU A 168 -23.05 -3.34 -18.46
N PHE A 169 -23.01 -2.39 -17.52
CA PHE A 169 -21.79 -1.71 -17.09
C PHE A 169 -21.60 -1.79 -15.58
N LEU A 170 -20.34 -1.73 -15.12
CA LEU A 170 -20.01 -1.74 -13.69
C LEU A 170 -20.56 -0.51 -12.94
N GLN A 171 -20.68 0.63 -13.63
CA GLN A 171 -21.31 1.82 -13.06
C GLN A 171 -22.79 1.55 -12.75
N ASP A 172 -23.53 0.89 -13.65
CA ASP A 172 -24.94 0.57 -13.44
C ASP A 172 -25.12 -0.38 -12.22
N VAL A 173 -24.17 -1.32 -12.03
CA VAL A 173 -24.14 -2.16 -10.82
C VAL A 173 -23.91 -1.33 -9.58
N ALA A 174 -22.94 -0.41 -9.61
CA ALA A 174 -22.65 0.48 -8.48
C ALA A 174 -23.85 1.37 -8.15
N ASP A 175 -24.52 1.91 -9.15
CA ASP A 175 -25.72 2.74 -8.99
C ASP A 175 -26.90 1.94 -8.41
N ALA A 176 -27.12 0.71 -8.89
CA ALA A 176 -28.16 -0.18 -8.38
C ALA A 176 -27.97 -0.54 -6.90
N TYR A 177 -26.72 -0.68 -6.47
CA TYR A 177 -26.34 -0.99 -5.08
C TYR A 177 -25.91 0.26 -4.28
N GLN A 178 -26.10 1.46 -4.82
CA GLN A 178 -25.92 2.76 -4.16
C GLN A 178 -24.54 2.99 -3.54
N PHE A 179 -23.47 2.60 -4.24
CA PHE A 179 -22.10 2.92 -3.86
C PHE A 179 -21.35 3.62 -5.00
N HIS A 180 -20.26 4.29 -4.64
CA HIS A 180 -19.43 5.01 -5.58
C HIS A 180 -18.17 4.25 -5.92
N LEU A 181 -17.78 4.30 -7.20
CA LEU A 181 -16.48 3.80 -7.65
C LEU A 181 -15.36 4.62 -7.04
N GLY A 182 -14.25 3.96 -6.76
CA GLY A 182 -12.98 4.59 -6.48
C GLY A 182 -12.26 4.98 -7.76
N TYR A 183 -11.08 5.53 -7.60
CA TYR A 183 -10.23 5.93 -8.72
C TYR A 183 -8.75 5.88 -8.34
N ILE A 184 -7.89 5.48 -9.27
CA ILE A 184 -6.44 5.65 -9.17
C ILE A 184 -5.93 6.41 -10.39
N GLY A 185 -5.19 7.50 -10.13
CA GLY A 185 -4.60 8.35 -11.15
C GLY A 185 -3.39 9.12 -10.62
N LYS A 186 -2.80 9.94 -11.47
CA LYS A 186 -1.72 10.82 -11.08
C LYS A 186 -2.24 11.77 -9.98
N ASP A 187 -1.64 11.71 -8.81
CA ASP A 187 -1.93 12.56 -7.64
C ASP A 187 -3.31 12.34 -6.97
N VAL A 188 -4.08 11.34 -7.40
CA VAL A 188 -5.41 11.04 -6.84
C VAL A 188 -5.61 9.54 -6.69
N VAL A 189 -5.86 9.10 -5.45
CA VAL A 189 -6.34 7.76 -5.14
C VAL A 189 -7.56 7.88 -4.24
N THR A 190 -8.69 7.34 -4.68
CA THR A 190 -9.95 7.33 -3.92
C THR A 190 -10.51 5.93 -3.80
N GLU A 191 -11.15 5.64 -2.66
CA GLU A 191 -11.75 4.34 -2.38
C GLU A 191 -13.23 4.29 -2.82
N CYS A 192 -13.72 3.09 -3.08
CA CYS A 192 -15.16 2.84 -3.18
C CYS A 192 -15.82 3.05 -1.81
N ASN A 193 -16.98 3.71 -1.76
CA ASN A 193 -17.70 3.91 -0.50
C ASN A 193 -19.19 4.14 -0.71
N PHE A 194 -19.97 4.02 0.40
CA PHE A 194 -21.42 4.29 0.46
C PHE A 194 -21.78 5.74 0.82
N ASN A 195 -20.79 6.63 1.01
CA ASN A 195 -21.08 7.98 1.44
C ASN A 195 -21.82 8.76 0.35
N SER A 196 -22.85 9.48 0.75
CA SER A 196 -23.85 10.20 -0.05
C SER A 196 -23.34 11.37 -0.90
N ARG A 197 -22.04 11.50 -1.11
CA ARG A 197 -21.50 12.46 -2.06
C ARG A 197 -21.54 11.82 -3.44
N ARG A 198 -22.23 12.50 -4.37
CA ARG A 198 -22.29 12.17 -5.80
C ARG A 198 -20.97 11.57 -6.27
N ALA A 199 -21.04 10.40 -6.88
CA ALA A 199 -19.90 9.83 -7.60
C ALA A 199 -19.35 10.91 -8.55
N LEU A 200 -18.06 11.15 -8.48
CA LEU A 200 -17.41 12.03 -9.44
C LEU A 200 -17.50 11.33 -10.80
N SER A 201 -18.11 11.98 -11.80
CA SER A 201 -18.04 11.51 -13.17
C SER A 201 -16.57 11.56 -13.63
N TYR A 202 -16.24 10.85 -14.72
CA TYR A 202 -14.91 10.96 -15.34
C TYR A 202 -14.54 12.42 -15.63
N GLU A 203 -15.52 13.25 -15.98
CA GLU A 203 -15.37 14.69 -16.20
C GLU A 203 -15.13 15.44 -14.88
N ASP A 204 -15.83 15.07 -13.79
CA ASP A 204 -15.64 15.64 -12.45
C ASP A 204 -14.25 15.30 -11.89
N ILE A 205 -13.73 14.09 -12.15
CA ILE A 205 -12.40 13.67 -11.74
C ILE A 205 -11.31 14.48 -12.47
N ASN A 206 -11.50 14.72 -13.77
CA ASN A 206 -10.57 15.53 -14.56
C ASN A 206 -10.70 17.05 -14.28
N ALA A 207 -11.83 17.50 -13.75
CA ALA A 207 -12.08 18.88 -13.34
C ALA A 207 -11.80 19.13 -11.85
N ALA A 208 -11.64 18.08 -11.05
CA ALA A 208 -11.36 18.22 -9.62
C ALA A 208 -10.04 18.96 -9.42
N PRO A 209 -9.99 19.98 -8.55
CA PRO A 209 -8.72 20.57 -8.18
C PRO A 209 -7.86 19.47 -7.59
N VAL A 210 -6.60 19.40 -8.03
CA VAL A 210 -5.59 18.51 -7.49
C VAL A 210 -5.68 18.60 -5.96
N VAL A 211 -6.19 17.57 -5.33
CA VAL A 211 -6.15 17.46 -3.87
C VAL A 211 -4.68 17.34 -3.54
N GLN A 212 -4.09 18.45 -3.07
CA GLN A 212 -2.73 18.40 -2.57
C GLN A 212 -2.72 17.29 -1.51
N LYS A 213 -1.96 16.23 -1.76
CA LYS A 213 -1.64 15.26 -0.71
C LYS A 213 -1.25 16.09 0.51
N PRO A 214 -1.76 15.77 1.71
CA PRO A 214 -1.23 16.38 2.91
C PRO A 214 0.28 16.25 2.84
N GLU A 215 1.00 17.36 3.00
CA GLU A 215 2.46 17.40 2.89
C GLU A 215 3.04 16.19 3.61
N THR A 216 3.53 15.23 2.83
CA THR A 216 4.25 14.11 3.40
C THR A 216 5.54 14.69 3.97
N TYR A 217 6.07 14.07 4.98
CA TYR A 217 7.34 14.50 5.59
C TYR A 217 8.49 14.66 4.58
N ASN A 218 8.37 14.05 3.39
CA ASN A 218 9.26 14.21 2.25
C ASN A 218 9.08 15.54 1.52
N ASP A 219 7.94 16.23 1.70
CA ASP A 219 7.64 17.54 1.11
C ASP A 219 8.15 18.71 1.98
N MET A 220 8.86 18.41 3.08
CA MET A 220 9.56 19.43 3.83
C MET A 220 10.60 20.06 2.91
N ASP A 221 10.46 21.36 2.65
CA ASP A 221 11.39 22.07 1.78
C ASP A 221 12.84 21.87 2.26
N ASN A 222 13.77 21.89 1.33
CA ASN A 222 15.18 21.68 1.63
C ASN A 222 15.72 22.71 2.63
N ILE A 223 15.08 23.89 2.73
CA ILE A 223 15.45 24.96 3.65
C ILE A 223 15.04 24.61 5.08
N THR A 224 13.83 24.10 5.27
CA THR A 224 13.34 23.66 6.58
C THR A 224 14.13 22.45 7.06
N TYR A 225 14.43 21.48 6.19
CA TYR A 225 15.32 20.37 6.52
C TYR A 225 16.72 20.82 6.92
N LEU A 226 17.34 21.71 6.16
CA LEU A 226 18.67 22.26 6.47
C LEU A 226 18.69 23.04 7.80
N LYS A 227 17.61 23.74 8.16
CA LYS A 227 17.48 24.40 9.47
C LYS A 227 17.50 23.39 10.61
N TYR A 228 16.69 22.31 10.52
CA TYR A 228 16.67 21.26 11.54
C TYR A 228 17.98 20.47 11.60
N TRP A 229 18.56 20.17 10.44
CA TRP A 229 19.87 19.52 10.34
C TRP A 229 20.98 20.41 10.93
N GLY A 230 21.02 21.68 10.54
CA GLY A 230 21.99 22.66 11.03
C GLY A 230 21.92 22.89 12.54
N THR A 231 20.70 23.00 13.12
CA THR A 231 20.54 23.14 14.58
C THR A 231 20.99 21.88 15.32
N SER A 232 20.68 20.68 14.80
CA SER A 232 21.13 19.42 15.41
C SER A 232 22.65 19.25 15.37
N VAL A 233 23.28 19.64 14.26
CA VAL A 233 24.75 19.65 14.12
C VAL A 233 25.38 20.68 15.05
N ALA A 234 24.83 21.89 15.18
CA ALA A 234 25.32 22.91 16.10
C ALA A 234 25.23 22.44 17.56
N ILE A 235 24.13 21.83 17.96
CA ILE A 235 23.96 21.25 19.30
C ILE A 235 25.01 20.15 19.53
N MET A 236 25.25 19.27 18.56
CA MET A 236 26.25 18.21 18.65
C MET A 236 27.67 18.80 18.86
N PHE A 237 28.06 19.84 18.13
CA PHE A 237 29.33 20.48 18.28
C PHE A 237 29.49 21.18 19.66
N ILE A 238 28.44 21.87 20.13
CA ILE A 238 28.44 22.52 21.44
C ILE A 238 28.67 21.50 22.55
N PHE A 239 27.91 20.41 22.58
CA PHE A 239 28.02 19.40 23.61
C PHE A 239 29.28 18.54 23.55
N ASN A 240 29.81 18.28 22.33
CA ASN A 240 31.08 17.56 22.20
C ASN A 240 32.31 18.44 22.53
N SER A 241 32.15 19.77 22.57
CA SER A 241 33.21 20.70 22.96
C SER A 241 33.32 20.88 24.49
N ILE A 242 32.35 20.40 25.24
CA ILE A 242 32.34 20.46 26.72
C ILE A 242 33.09 19.27 27.28
N ASN A 243 34.01 19.51 28.22
CA ASN A 243 34.89 18.46 28.77
C ASN A 243 34.22 17.58 29.88
N ALA A 244 32.90 17.55 29.96
CA ALA A 244 32.14 16.74 30.89
C ALA A 244 31.60 15.46 30.23
N GLU A 245 31.78 14.31 30.88
CA GLU A 245 31.35 13.01 30.33
C GLU A 245 29.85 12.95 29.99
N TRP A 246 29.01 13.55 30.80
CA TRP A 246 27.56 13.64 30.54
C TRP A 246 27.23 14.48 29.33
N ALA A 247 27.99 15.53 29.02
CA ALA A 247 27.78 16.36 27.85
C ALA A 247 28.13 15.62 26.53
N ARG A 248 29.17 14.78 26.58
CA ARG A 248 29.52 13.88 25.47
C ARG A 248 28.47 12.80 25.22
N ALA A 249 27.86 12.27 26.28
CA ALA A 249 26.75 11.34 26.16
C ALA A 249 25.52 11.98 25.47
N ILE A 250 25.18 13.23 25.81
CA ILE A 250 24.09 13.97 25.14
C ILE A 250 24.43 14.26 23.67
N GLY A 251 25.68 14.63 23.37
CA GLY A 251 26.14 14.84 22.00
C GLY A 251 26.02 13.56 21.15
N SER A 252 26.36 12.41 21.71
CA SER A 252 26.23 11.10 21.05
C SER A 252 24.76 10.72 20.80
N ILE A 253 23.86 11.01 21.74
CA ILE A 253 22.40 10.82 21.56
C ILE A 253 21.88 11.71 20.43
N GLY A 254 22.34 12.97 20.35
CA GLY A 254 22.01 13.88 19.26
C GLY A 254 22.44 13.35 17.89
N THR A 255 23.64 12.76 17.82
CA THR A 255 24.18 12.15 16.59
C THR A 255 23.34 10.93 16.15
N CYS A 256 23.00 10.05 17.08
CA CYS A 256 22.13 8.89 16.81
C CYS A 256 20.73 9.33 16.39
N GLY A 257 20.18 10.39 16.99
CA GLY A 257 18.90 10.97 16.63
C GLY A 257 18.90 11.50 15.19
N LEU A 258 19.98 12.16 14.78
CA LEU A 258 20.15 12.67 13.44
C LEU A 258 20.24 11.55 12.39
N ILE A 259 21.03 10.52 12.68
CA ILE A 259 21.17 9.34 11.81
C ILE A 259 19.82 8.64 11.66
N TYR A 260 19.08 8.45 12.76
CA TYR A 260 17.77 7.82 12.73
C TYR A 260 16.71 8.67 12.01
N ALA A 261 16.73 9.99 12.19
CA ALA A 261 15.85 10.90 11.49
C ALA A 261 16.11 10.88 9.96
N THR A 262 17.39 10.83 9.58
CA THR A 262 17.79 10.69 8.17
C THR A 262 17.35 9.34 7.61
N TYR A 263 17.52 8.26 8.39
CA TYR A 263 17.05 6.93 8.03
C TYR A 263 15.53 6.87 7.84
N LEU A 264 14.76 7.45 8.77
CA LEU A 264 13.29 7.50 8.66
C LEU A 264 12.82 8.30 7.43
N ARG A 265 13.53 9.38 7.07
CA ARG A 265 13.26 10.16 5.87
C ARG A 265 13.54 9.34 4.61
N PHE A 266 14.64 8.61 4.59
CA PHE A 266 15.01 7.74 3.47
C PHE A 266 13.99 6.60 3.29
N MET A 267 13.42 6.11 4.39
CA MET A 267 12.40 5.04 4.39
C MET A 267 10.97 5.55 4.13
N GLY A 268 10.78 6.84 3.85
CA GLY A 268 9.47 7.41 3.50
C GLY A 268 8.41 7.33 4.61
N THR A 269 8.80 7.23 5.89
CA THR A 269 7.83 7.09 6.98
C THR A 269 7.15 8.42 7.31
N LYS A 270 5.80 8.39 7.46
CA LYS A 270 4.97 9.56 7.83
C LYS A 270 5.08 9.98 9.30
N LYS A 271 6.02 9.42 10.08
CA LYS A 271 6.16 9.75 11.51
C LYS A 271 6.96 11.03 11.70
N PRO A 272 6.51 11.98 12.56
CA PRO A 272 7.23 13.21 12.84
C PRO A 272 8.64 12.93 13.39
N LEU A 273 9.63 13.75 13.03
CA LEU A 273 11.05 13.65 13.49
C LEU A 273 11.22 13.51 14.99
N TRP A 274 10.39 14.22 15.78
CA TRP A 274 10.42 14.16 17.22
C TRP A 274 10.10 12.77 17.77
N TYR A 275 9.30 11.96 17.06
CA TYR A 275 8.97 10.59 17.46
C TYR A 275 10.19 9.67 17.38
N GLY A 276 11.05 9.84 16.37
CA GLY A 276 12.33 9.15 16.26
C GLY A 276 13.31 9.57 17.36
N CYS A 277 13.35 10.86 17.66
CA CYS A 277 14.20 11.39 18.74
C CYS A 277 13.78 10.90 20.11
N ILE A 278 12.48 10.84 20.41
CA ILE A 278 11.96 10.31 21.69
C ILE A 278 12.20 8.81 21.80
N SER A 279 11.97 8.04 20.75
CA SER A 279 12.21 6.58 20.76
C SER A 279 13.68 6.25 21.01
N LEU A 280 14.61 7.02 20.42
CA LEU A 280 16.05 6.88 20.66
C LEU A 280 16.48 7.35 22.06
N PHE A 281 15.82 8.37 22.60
CA PHE A 281 16.08 8.82 23.97
C PHE A 281 15.76 7.72 24.99
N PHE A 282 14.65 7.00 24.78
CA PHE A 282 14.29 5.85 25.63
C PHE A 282 15.23 4.66 25.43
N THR A 283 15.62 4.34 24.19
CA THR A 283 16.49 3.17 23.90
C THR A 283 17.94 3.43 24.31
N ALA A 284 18.49 4.61 24.07
CA ALA A 284 19.85 4.97 24.45
C ALA A 284 19.99 5.24 25.96
N GLY A 285 18.92 5.76 26.61
CA GLY A 285 18.88 5.92 28.06
C GLY A 285 18.93 4.58 28.79
N VAL A 286 18.27 3.56 28.26
CA VAL A 286 18.29 2.20 28.85
C VAL A 286 19.65 1.51 28.62
N LEU A 287 20.29 1.70 27.47
CA LEU A 287 21.60 1.11 27.17
C LEU A 287 22.77 1.86 27.88
N GLY A 288 22.65 3.18 28.07
CA GLY A 288 23.66 3.98 28.81
C GLY A 288 23.72 3.68 30.31
N PHE A 289 22.63 3.21 30.93
CA PHE A 289 22.61 2.83 32.33
C PHE A 289 23.36 1.51 32.65
N PHE A 290 23.60 0.68 31.63
CA PHE A 290 24.27 -0.61 31.83
C PHE A 290 25.81 -0.53 31.73
N ASP A 291 26.38 0.55 31.21
CA ASP A 291 27.84 0.62 30.96
C ASP A 291 28.61 1.53 31.95
N VAL A 292 27.94 2.22 32.87
CA VAL A 292 28.60 3.10 33.88
C VAL A 292 29.10 2.32 35.11
N GLY A 293 29.00 1.00 35.13
CA GLY A 293 29.31 0.14 36.29
C GLY A 293 30.69 -0.53 36.31
N ARG A 294 31.60 -0.30 35.36
CA ARG A 294 32.93 -0.91 35.36
C ARG A 294 34.05 0.13 35.32
N ALA A 295 34.38 0.66 36.47
CA ALA A 295 35.69 1.28 36.67
C ALA A 295 36.79 0.19 36.66
N PRO A 296 37.93 0.39 35.99
CA PRO A 296 39.04 -0.55 36.07
C PRO A 296 39.64 -0.50 37.47
N LYS A 297 39.66 -1.64 38.15
CA LYS A 297 40.52 -1.82 39.31
C LYS A 297 41.98 -1.83 38.87
N LYS A 298 42.77 -1.01 39.57
CA LYS A 298 44.23 -1.05 39.48
C LYS A 298 44.77 -2.42 39.86
#